data_0b909c9c05ff1c8ca77ae9636e386aba
#
_entry.id   0b909c9c05ff1c8ca77ae9636e386aba
#
_cell.length_a   1.000
_cell.length_b   1.000
_cell.length_c   1.000
_cell.angle_alpha   90.00
_cell.angle_beta   90.00
_cell.angle_gamma   90.00
#
_symmetry.space_group_name_H-M   'P 1'
#
loop_
_entity.id
_entity.type
_entity.pdbx_description
1 polymer ?
#
loop_
_entity_poly.entity_id
_entity_poly.type
_entity_poly.pdbx_seq_one_letter_code
_entity_poly.pdbx_strand_id
1 'polypeptide(L)'
;QDFLSKTHDINKMILLLAKLIFREIKKVFPNVDYIDSSNLVQVMEDVYVEASARFIFIIDEWDCIFREYTQDKEAQKQYLDFLRNLLKDKPYVELAYMTGILPIKKYGTHSALNMFEEISMIDPGLLSEFMGFTEAEVQDLCIQYNVSYDEMKQWYDGYHMTDSLSTLSPRSVVASLIR
;
A
#
# COMPACT_ATOMS: atom_id res chain seq x y z
N GLN A 1 -5.70 0.42 9.81
CA GLN A 1 -6.66 1.21 10.62
C GLN A 1 -7.25 0.40 11.77
N ASP A 2 -7.88 -0.73 11.52
CA ASP A 2 -8.56 -1.54 12.55
C ASP A 2 -7.68 -1.97 13.73
N PHE A 3 -6.39 -2.14 13.53
CA PHE A 3 -5.46 -2.58 14.59
C PHE A 3 -5.14 -1.45 15.58
N LEU A 4 -4.96 -0.23 15.09
CA LEU A 4 -4.68 0.93 15.92
C LEU A 4 -5.88 1.35 16.76
N SER A 5 -7.08 1.34 16.18
CA SER A 5 -8.31 1.68 16.89
C SER A 5 -8.56 0.80 18.11
N LYS A 6 -8.00 -0.44 18.10
CA LYS A 6 -8.14 -1.40 19.20
C LYS A 6 -7.11 -1.26 20.31
N THR A 7 -5.93 -0.72 20.05
CA THR A 7 -4.83 -0.78 21.01
C THR A 7 -4.33 0.58 21.50
N HIS A 8 -4.45 1.64 20.69
CA HIS A 8 -3.84 2.96 20.92
C HIS A 8 -2.35 2.91 21.29
N ASP A 9 -1.66 1.82 20.97
CA ASP A 9 -0.27 1.54 21.31
C ASP A 9 0.38 0.84 20.12
N ILE A 10 1.38 1.49 19.53
CA ILE A 10 2.05 1.01 18.31
C ILE A 10 2.75 -0.33 18.53
N ASN A 11 3.36 -0.56 19.69
CA ASN A 11 4.05 -1.82 19.97
C ASN A 11 3.06 -2.98 20.10
N LYS A 12 1.92 -2.75 20.74
CA LYS A 12 0.84 -3.76 20.80
C LYS A 12 0.25 -4.04 19.43
N MET A 13 0.10 -3.01 18.59
CA MET A 13 -0.33 -3.19 17.20
C MET A 13 0.66 -4.07 16.42
N ILE A 14 1.96 -3.76 16.48
CA ILE A 14 3.00 -4.55 15.80
C ILE A 14 3.01 -6.01 16.28
N LEU A 15 2.90 -6.24 17.58
CA LEU A 15 2.83 -7.60 18.15
C LEU A 15 1.58 -8.35 17.70
N LEU A 16 0.44 -7.69 17.64
CA LEU A 16 -0.80 -8.29 17.17
C LEU A 16 -0.71 -8.64 15.67
N LEU A 17 -0.17 -7.73 14.87
CA LEU A 17 0.09 -7.95 13.46
C LEU A 17 1.02 -9.15 13.25
N ALA A 18 2.13 -9.20 13.97
CA ALA A 18 3.07 -10.32 13.92
C ALA A 18 2.40 -11.66 14.23
N LYS A 19 1.59 -11.72 15.28
CA LYS A 19 0.85 -12.95 15.65
C LYS A 19 -0.14 -13.41 14.58
N LEU A 20 -0.85 -12.47 13.96
CA LEU A 20 -1.82 -12.81 12.92
C LEU A 20 -1.14 -13.29 11.64
N ILE A 21 -0.10 -12.61 11.20
CA ILE A 21 0.67 -13.01 10.03
C ILE A 21 1.37 -14.35 10.30
N PHE A 22 2.00 -14.52 11.46
CA PHE A 22 2.62 -15.80 11.84
C PHE A 22 1.65 -16.96 11.75
N ARG A 23 0.41 -16.78 12.25
CA ARG A 23 -0.61 -17.83 12.19
C ARG A 23 -0.90 -18.28 10.74
N GLU A 24 -0.92 -17.36 9.78
CA GLU A 24 -1.14 -17.69 8.38
C GLU A 24 0.12 -18.32 7.74
N ILE A 25 1.29 -17.77 8.04
CA ILE A 25 2.58 -18.33 7.57
C ILE A 25 2.76 -19.76 8.07
N LYS A 26 2.46 -20.05 9.34
CA LYS A 26 2.61 -21.40 9.93
C LYS A 26 1.72 -22.44 9.24
N LYS A 27 0.61 -22.04 8.64
CA LYS A 27 -0.24 -22.97 7.84
C LYS A 27 0.43 -23.35 6.52
N VAL A 28 1.12 -22.41 5.89
CA VAL A 28 1.79 -22.60 4.60
C VAL A 28 3.13 -23.29 4.77
N PHE A 29 3.86 -22.93 5.85
CA PHE A 29 5.19 -23.43 6.16
C PHE A 29 5.22 -24.13 7.51
N PRO A 30 4.51 -25.28 7.69
CA PRO A 30 4.34 -25.95 8.99
C PRO A 30 5.62 -26.53 9.56
N ASN A 31 6.60 -26.86 8.70
CA ASN A 31 7.82 -27.58 9.06
C ASN A 31 9.02 -26.66 9.35
N VAL A 32 8.88 -25.36 9.15
CA VAL A 32 9.92 -24.37 9.47
C VAL A 32 10.10 -24.29 10.99
N ASP A 33 11.34 -24.28 11.45
CA ASP A 33 11.70 -24.06 12.86
C ASP A 33 11.79 -22.56 13.13
N TYR A 34 10.77 -22.04 13.82
CA TYR A 34 10.64 -20.62 14.10
C TYR A 34 11.34 -20.24 15.39
N ILE A 35 12.40 -19.43 15.30
CA ILE A 35 13.21 -18.98 16.46
C ILE A 35 12.38 -18.07 17.39
N ASP A 36 11.68 -17.09 16.80
CA ASP A 36 10.83 -16.17 17.57
C ASP A 36 9.54 -15.83 16.78
N SER A 37 8.46 -16.50 17.14
CA SER A 37 7.14 -16.31 16.51
C SER A 37 6.48 -14.96 16.83
N SER A 38 7.01 -14.18 17.76
CA SER A 38 6.50 -12.85 18.10
C SER A 38 7.18 -11.73 17.30
N ASN A 39 8.30 -12.04 16.67
CA ASN A 39 9.08 -11.12 15.83
C ASN A 39 8.83 -11.43 14.34
N LEU A 40 8.04 -10.58 13.67
CA LEU A 40 7.69 -10.79 12.26
C LEU A 40 8.93 -10.84 11.35
N VAL A 41 9.94 -10.03 11.61
CA VAL A 41 11.19 -10.03 10.83
C VAL A 41 11.87 -11.39 10.93
N GLN A 42 11.98 -11.93 12.15
CA GLN A 42 12.57 -13.26 12.38
C GLN A 42 11.76 -14.37 11.70
N VAL A 43 10.45 -14.31 11.80
CA VAL A 43 9.57 -15.28 11.13
C VAL A 43 9.82 -15.31 9.61
N MET A 44 9.94 -14.14 8.97
CA MET A 44 10.22 -14.05 7.53
C MET A 44 11.61 -14.57 7.18
N GLU A 45 12.61 -14.28 8.02
CA GLU A 45 13.98 -14.77 7.85
C GLU A 45 14.05 -16.30 7.98
N ASP A 46 13.38 -16.90 8.97
CA ASP A 46 13.34 -18.35 9.17
C ASP A 46 12.72 -19.05 7.94
N VAL A 47 11.61 -18.54 7.41
CA VAL A 47 10.99 -19.08 6.19
C VAL A 47 11.91 -18.94 4.99
N TYR A 48 12.59 -17.80 4.84
CA TYR A 48 13.54 -17.62 3.75
C TYR A 48 14.72 -18.60 3.82
N VAL A 49 15.30 -18.77 5.01
CA VAL A 49 16.46 -19.66 5.21
C VAL A 49 16.10 -21.12 4.94
N GLU A 50 14.96 -21.59 5.45
CA GLU A 50 14.61 -23.00 5.36
C GLU A 50 13.83 -23.39 4.10
N ALA A 51 12.98 -22.47 3.59
CA ALA A 51 12.12 -22.74 2.44
C ALA A 51 12.51 -21.97 1.18
N SER A 52 13.52 -21.08 1.24
CA SER A 52 13.93 -20.16 0.16
C SER A 52 12.75 -19.34 -0.40
N ALA A 53 11.71 -19.11 0.40
CA ALA A 53 10.53 -18.38 -0.01
C ALA A 53 10.73 -16.88 0.17
N ARG A 54 10.25 -16.11 -0.82
CA ARG A 54 10.24 -14.65 -0.78
C ARG A 54 8.82 -14.13 -0.73
N PHE A 55 8.67 -12.92 -0.26
CA PHE A 55 7.37 -12.32 0.00
C PHE A 55 7.17 -11.05 -0.82
N ILE A 56 5.94 -10.86 -1.29
CA ILE A 56 5.44 -9.59 -1.81
C ILE A 56 4.64 -8.92 -0.70
N PHE A 57 5.07 -7.72 -0.31
CA PHE A 57 4.38 -6.91 0.71
C PHE A 57 3.50 -5.88 0.02
N ILE A 58 2.20 -5.93 0.32
CA ILE A 58 1.24 -4.92 -0.11
C ILE A 58 0.72 -4.24 1.15
N ILE A 59 1.06 -2.95 1.33
CA ILE A 59 0.72 -2.17 2.51
C ILE A 59 -0.14 -0.99 2.08
N ASP A 60 -1.42 -1.08 2.34
CA ASP A 60 -2.37 -0.02 2.05
C ASP A 60 -2.46 0.98 3.21
N GLU A 61 -2.58 2.27 2.89
CA GLU A 61 -2.61 3.37 3.88
C GLU A 61 -1.43 3.34 4.86
N TRP A 62 -0.19 3.16 4.34
CA TRP A 62 1.02 3.14 5.17
C TRP A 62 1.13 4.32 6.12
N ASP A 63 0.55 5.45 5.75
CA ASP A 63 0.62 6.75 6.42
C ASP A 63 -0.45 6.96 7.49
N CYS A 64 -1.29 5.97 7.78
CA CYS A 64 -2.39 6.09 8.75
C CYS A 64 -1.91 6.57 10.14
N ILE A 65 -0.73 6.11 10.59
CA ILE A 65 -0.13 6.56 11.87
C ILE A 65 0.13 8.06 11.88
N PHE A 66 0.58 8.63 10.76
CA PHE A 66 0.89 10.05 10.64
C PHE A 66 -0.36 10.92 10.58
N ARG A 67 -1.45 10.38 10.06
CA ARG A 67 -2.73 11.08 9.95
C ARG A 67 -3.53 11.03 11.25
N GLU A 68 -3.51 9.91 11.96
CA GLU A 68 -4.29 9.70 13.18
C GLU A 68 -3.54 10.13 14.45
N TYR A 69 -2.22 9.92 14.50
CA TYR A 69 -1.36 10.22 15.65
C TYR A 69 -0.39 11.36 15.34
N THR A 70 -0.91 12.48 14.89
CA THR A 70 -0.11 13.62 14.39
C THR A 70 0.86 14.18 15.43
N GLN A 71 0.53 14.12 16.72
CA GLN A 71 1.33 14.64 17.83
C GLN A 71 2.27 13.60 18.46
N ASP A 72 2.04 12.31 18.24
CA ASP A 72 2.85 11.24 18.80
C ASP A 72 4.04 10.89 17.91
N LYS A 73 5.10 11.72 18.03
CA LYS A 73 6.33 11.55 17.25
C LYS A 73 7.08 10.25 17.57
N GLU A 74 6.95 9.75 18.78
CA GLU A 74 7.58 8.49 19.19
C GLU A 74 6.89 7.31 18.51
N ALA A 75 5.56 7.25 18.51
CA ALA A 75 4.82 6.22 17.79
C ALA A 75 5.10 6.25 16.29
N GLN A 76 5.16 7.45 15.67
CA GLN A 76 5.53 7.62 14.27
C GLN A 76 6.93 7.06 13.98
N LYS A 77 7.91 7.34 14.84
CA LYS A 77 9.28 6.84 14.70
C LYS A 77 9.34 5.32 14.84
N GLN A 78 8.71 4.75 15.87
CA GLN A 78 8.66 3.31 16.10
C GLN A 78 8.05 2.57 14.91
N TYR A 79 7.02 3.12 14.31
CA TYR A 79 6.39 2.56 13.13
C TYR A 79 7.32 2.61 11.90
N LEU A 80 8.01 3.73 11.66
CA LEU A 80 9.00 3.82 10.58
C LEU A 80 10.16 2.85 10.78
N ASP A 81 10.65 2.73 12.02
CA ASP A 81 11.70 1.77 12.36
C ASP A 81 11.24 0.32 12.15
N PHE A 82 9.99 0.01 12.46
CA PHE A 82 9.39 -1.29 12.15
C PHE A 82 9.35 -1.56 10.64
N LEU A 83 8.83 -0.63 9.82
CA LEU A 83 8.77 -0.78 8.37
C LEU A 83 10.16 -0.93 7.76
N ARG A 84 11.12 -0.13 8.23
CA ARG A 84 12.52 -0.23 7.78
C ARG A 84 13.10 -1.59 8.09
N ASN A 85 12.95 -2.08 9.32
CA ASN A 85 13.49 -3.36 9.74
C ASN A 85 12.85 -4.54 9.02
N LEU A 86 11.56 -4.40 8.65
CA LEU A 86 10.82 -5.43 7.93
C LEU A 86 11.21 -5.49 6.45
N LEU A 87 11.50 -4.36 5.81
CA LEU A 87 11.55 -4.29 4.35
C LEU A 87 12.94 -3.99 3.79
N LYS A 88 13.75 -3.17 4.52
CA LYS A 88 14.99 -2.67 3.95
C LYS A 88 16.09 -3.73 3.96
N ASP A 89 16.71 -3.93 2.79
CA ASP A 89 17.87 -4.83 2.59
C ASP A 89 17.60 -6.27 3.08
N LYS A 90 16.36 -6.73 2.99
CA LYS A 90 15.95 -8.06 3.42
C LYS A 90 15.87 -9.04 2.25
N PRO A 91 16.57 -10.20 2.34
CA PRO A 91 16.61 -11.16 1.25
C PRO A 91 15.27 -11.85 0.97
N TYR A 92 14.36 -11.86 1.94
CA TYR A 92 13.00 -12.40 1.80
C TYR A 92 12.03 -11.43 1.11
N VAL A 93 12.40 -10.18 0.89
CA VAL A 93 11.55 -9.21 0.17
C VAL A 93 11.77 -9.34 -1.32
N GLU A 94 10.76 -9.78 -2.05
CA GLU A 94 10.74 -9.77 -3.52
C GLU A 94 10.25 -8.43 -4.04
N LEU A 95 9.17 -7.90 -3.45
CA LEU A 95 8.58 -6.62 -3.78
C LEU A 95 7.91 -6.03 -2.53
N ALA A 96 7.98 -4.72 -2.38
CA ALA A 96 7.15 -3.98 -1.43
C ALA A 96 6.40 -2.87 -2.16
N TYR A 97 5.08 -2.92 -2.12
CA TYR A 97 4.18 -1.92 -2.69
C TYR A 97 3.39 -1.26 -1.57
N MET A 98 3.47 0.06 -1.48
CA MET A 98 2.79 0.81 -0.43
C MET A 98 1.93 1.91 -1.04
N THR A 99 0.70 2.05 -0.55
CA THR A 99 -0.19 3.16 -0.91
C THR A 99 -0.42 4.07 0.29
N GLY A 100 -0.66 5.34 0.02
CA GLY A 100 -0.94 6.34 1.05
C GLY A 100 -1.25 7.70 0.45
N ILE A 101 -1.68 8.63 1.28
CA ILE A 101 -1.99 10.02 0.91
C ILE A 101 -0.76 10.91 1.09
N LEU A 102 0.06 10.62 2.11
CA LEU A 102 1.21 11.44 2.46
C LEU A 102 2.46 10.96 1.73
N PRO A 103 3.27 11.87 1.17
CA PRO A 103 4.52 11.50 0.52
C PRO A 103 5.53 10.97 1.54
N ILE A 104 6.14 9.83 1.23
CA ILE A 104 7.06 9.12 2.12
C ILE A 104 8.32 9.95 2.41
N LYS A 105 8.81 10.72 1.42
CA LYS A 105 10.00 11.58 1.54
C LYS A 105 9.87 12.68 2.57
N LYS A 106 8.65 13.10 2.88
CA LYS A 106 8.39 14.18 3.86
C LYS A 106 8.47 13.70 5.31
N TYR A 107 8.09 12.45 5.56
CA TYR A 107 7.92 11.91 6.90
C TYR A 107 9.00 10.90 7.28
N GLY A 108 9.64 10.26 6.30
CA GLY A 108 10.83 9.46 6.53
C GLY A 108 12.00 10.37 6.92
N THR A 109 12.55 10.23 8.12
CA THR A 109 13.89 10.74 8.41
C THR A 109 14.81 10.23 7.32
N HIS A 110 15.69 11.08 6.79
CA HIS A 110 16.47 10.95 5.54
C HIS A 110 17.04 9.56 5.15
N SER A 111 16.87 8.53 5.96
CA SER A 111 17.37 7.19 5.69
C SER A 111 16.38 6.05 5.96
N ALA A 112 15.24 6.28 6.60
CA ALA A 112 14.41 5.16 7.08
C ALA A 112 13.75 4.38 5.92
N LEU A 113 13.18 5.08 4.94
CA LEU A 113 12.43 4.48 3.83
C LEU A 113 12.90 4.97 2.45
N ASN A 114 14.21 5.21 2.29
CA ASN A 114 14.80 5.68 1.04
C ASN A 114 14.91 4.59 -0.05
N MET A 115 14.48 3.35 0.23
CA MET A 115 14.46 2.25 -0.71
C MET A 115 13.23 2.24 -1.63
N PHE A 116 12.25 3.15 -1.41
CA PHE A 116 11.06 3.23 -2.24
C PHE A 116 11.22 4.27 -3.35
N GLU A 117 10.75 3.90 -4.54
CA GLU A 117 10.42 4.84 -5.59
C GLU A 117 9.03 5.40 -5.31
N GLU A 118 8.92 6.72 -5.25
CA GLU A 118 7.65 7.39 -4.98
C GLU A 118 6.98 7.78 -6.28
N ILE A 119 5.77 7.26 -6.48
CA ILE A 119 4.91 7.53 -7.62
C ILE A 119 3.69 8.29 -7.11
N SER A 120 3.32 9.37 -7.75
CA SER A 120 2.20 10.22 -7.34
C SER A 120 1.26 10.51 -8.51
N MET A 121 0.08 11.07 -8.18
CA MET A 121 -0.86 11.54 -9.21
C MET A 121 -0.31 12.69 -10.06
N ILE A 122 0.71 13.40 -9.57
CA ILE A 122 1.37 14.49 -10.33
C ILE A 122 2.48 13.93 -11.21
N ASP A 123 3.15 12.86 -10.76
CA ASP A 123 4.22 12.18 -11.50
C ASP A 123 3.98 10.67 -11.42
N PRO A 124 3.06 10.14 -12.25
CA PRO A 124 2.65 8.74 -12.19
C PRO A 124 3.64 7.78 -12.89
N GLY A 125 4.60 8.29 -13.65
CA GLY A 125 5.61 7.49 -14.33
C GLY A 125 5.01 6.31 -15.12
N LEU A 126 5.58 5.13 -14.92
CA LEU A 126 5.14 3.89 -15.58
C LEU A 126 3.74 3.40 -15.14
N LEU A 127 3.19 3.94 -14.05
CA LEU A 127 1.88 3.54 -13.54
C LEU A 127 0.74 4.45 -14.01
N SER A 128 1.00 5.40 -14.91
CA SER A 128 0.00 6.37 -15.37
C SER A 128 -1.30 5.75 -15.88
N GLU A 129 -1.22 4.67 -16.64
CA GLU A 129 -2.39 3.97 -17.18
C GLU A 129 -3.17 3.13 -16.14
N PHE A 130 -2.59 2.92 -14.95
CA PHE A 130 -3.24 2.21 -13.84
C PHE A 130 -3.83 3.14 -12.78
N MET A 131 -3.68 4.46 -12.96
CA MET A 131 -4.18 5.46 -12.03
C MET A 131 -5.52 6.05 -12.48
N GLY A 132 -6.60 5.29 -12.29
CA GLY A 132 -7.94 5.63 -12.73
C GLY A 132 -8.38 4.81 -13.93
N PHE A 133 -9.46 5.24 -14.58
CA PHE A 133 -9.91 4.67 -15.83
C PHE A 133 -9.38 5.50 -17.01
N THR A 134 -8.83 4.83 -18.00
CA THR A 134 -8.47 5.48 -19.29
C THR A 134 -9.72 5.90 -20.05
N GLU A 135 -9.60 6.85 -20.98
CA GLU A 135 -10.73 7.27 -21.82
C GLU A 135 -11.34 6.08 -22.60
N ALA A 136 -10.51 5.18 -23.10
CA ALA A 136 -10.99 3.99 -23.82
C ALA A 136 -11.82 3.07 -22.92
N GLU A 137 -11.35 2.78 -21.71
CA GLU A 137 -12.11 1.96 -20.74
C GLU A 137 -13.45 2.61 -20.37
N VAL A 138 -13.46 3.94 -20.21
CA VAL A 138 -14.71 4.67 -19.90
C VAL A 138 -15.69 4.64 -21.09
N GLN A 139 -15.20 4.76 -22.32
CA GLN A 139 -16.03 4.64 -23.51
C GLN A 139 -16.67 3.25 -23.60
N ASP A 140 -15.91 2.19 -23.37
CA ASP A 140 -16.42 0.81 -23.35
C ASP A 140 -17.48 0.61 -22.26
N LEU A 141 -17.23 1.14 -21.07
CA LEU A 141 -18.20 1.10 -19.97
C LEU A 141 -19.48 1.89 -20.32
N CYS A 142 -19.36 3.06 -20.92
CA CYS A 142 -20.51 3.85 -21.37
C CYS A 142 -21.38 3.10 -22.38
N ILE A 143 -20.76 2.38 -23.33
CA ILE A 143 -21.47 1.52 -24.28
C ILE A 143 -22.19 0.38 -23.53
N GLN A 144 -21.49 -0.30 -22.63
CA GLN A 144 -22.03 -1.42 -21.86
C GLN A 144 -23.23 -1.04 -21.00
N TYR A 145 -23.19 0.15 -20.37
CA TYR A 145 -24.24 0.62 -19.47
C TYR A 145 -25.23 1.57 -20.12
N ASN A 146 -25.12 1.78 -21.45
CA ASN A 146 -26.00 2.69 -22.23
C ASN A 146 -26.05 4.12 -21.67
N VAL A 147 -24.87 4.65 -21.32
CA VAL A 147 -24.69 6.03 -20.82
C VAL A 147 -23.92 6.85 -21.86
N SER A 148 -24.22 8.14 -21.98
CA SER A 148 -23.47 9.03 -22.89
C SER A 148 -22.09 9.34 -22.35
N TYR A 149 -21.04 9.02 -23.14
CA TYR A 149 -19.66 9.37 -22.81
C TYR A 149 -19.46 10.90 -22.79
N ASP A 150 -20.05 11.62 -23.73
CA ASP A 150 -19.90 13.09 -23.83
C ASP A 150 -20.50 13.79 -22.60
N GLU A 151 -21.67 13.34 -22.13
CA GLU A 151 -22.25 13.84 -20.89
C GLU A 151 -21.37 13.51 -19.67
N MET A 152 -20.84 12.30 -19.59
CA MET A 152 -19.94 11.92 -18.51
C MET A 152 -18.67 12.78 -18.51
N LYS A 153 -18.03 12.97 -19.66
CA LYS A 153 -16.83 13.80 -19.82
C LYS A 153 -17.09 15.26 -19.46
N GLN A 154 -18.25 15.80 -19.77
CA GLN A 154 -18.61 17.19 -19.45
C GLN A 154 -18.74 17.43 -17.94
N TRP A 155 -19.18 16.43 -17.18
CA TRP A 155 -19.37 16.55 -15.73
C TRP A 155 -18.12 16.18 -14.94
N TYR A 156 -17.24 15.35 -15.48
CA TYR A 156 -16.08 14.80 -14.78
C TYR A 156 -14.83 15.00 -15.62
N ASP A 157 -14.26 16.19 -15.49
CA ASP A 157 -12.97 16.51 -16.09
C ASP A 157 -11.90 15.57 -15.53
N GLY A 158 -11.16 14.91 -16.42
CA GLY A 158 -10.19 13.89 -16.06
C GLY A 158 -8.86 14.48 -15.56
N TYR A 159 -7.99 13.62 -15.07
CA TYR A 159 -6.62 13.98 -14.77
C TYR A 159 -5.75 13.80 -16.01
N HIS A 160 -5.01 14.83 -16.39
CA HIS A 160 -3.98 14.73 -17.43
C HIS A 160 -2.71 14.15 -16.80
N MET A 161 -2.42 12.88 -17.07
CA MET A 161 -1.28 12.16 -16.49
C MET A 161 0.00 12.36 -17.30
N THR A 162 -0.13 12.46 -18.62
CA THR A 162 0.95 12.77 -19.57
C THR A 162 0.37 13.58 -20.73
N ASP A 163 1.21 14.07 -21.64
CA ASP A 163 0.77 14.81 -22.83
C ASP A 163 -0.24 14.04 -23.71
N SER A 164 -0.27 12.71 -23.60
CA SER A 164 -1.11 11.82 -24.41
C SER A 164 -2.10 10.97 -23.62
N LEU A 165 -2.03 10.96 -22.27
CA LEU A 165 -2.87 10.11 -21.43
C LEU A 165 -3.68 10.93 -20.45
N SER A 166 -5.00 10.83 -20.56
CA SER A 166 -5.97 11.33 -19.61
C SER A 166 -6.68 10.16 -18.92
N THR A 167 -6.85 10.24 -17.61
CA THR A 167 -7.60 9.26 -16.85
C THR A 167 -8.72 9.92 -16.05
N LEU A 168 -9.81 9.19 -15.84
CA LEU A 168 -10.95 9.64 -15.06
C LEU A 168 -10.98 8.97 -13.69
N SER A 169 -11.46 9.70 -12.69
CA SER A 169 -11.60 9.19 -11.34
C SER A 169 -12.55 7.98 -11.29
N PRO A 170 -12.14 6.82 -10.73
CA PRO A 170 -12.98 5.65 -10.62
C PRO A 170 -14.31 5.92 -9.91
N ARG A 171 -14.28 6.74 -8.85
CA ARG A 171 -15.50 7.13 -8.12
C ARG A 171 -16.48 7.89 -8.99
N SER A 172 -15.99 8.81 -9.81
CA SER A 172 -16.82 9.62 -10.70
C SER A 172 -17.45 8.78 -11.80
N VAL A 173 -16.64 7.91 -12.42
CA VAL A 173 -17.12 6.98 -13.46
C VAL A 173 -18.20 6.07 -12.92
N VAL A 174 -17.94 5.37 -11.82
CA VAL A 174 -18.91 4.45 -11.20
C VAL A 174 -20.19 5.18 -10.79
N ALA A 175 -20.11 6.38 -10.20
CA ALA A 175 -21.28 7.16 -9.80
C ALA A 175 -22.16 7.56 -10.99
N SER A 176 -21.58 7.76 -12.18
CA SER A 176 -22.33 8.09 -13.40
C SER A 176 -23.01 6.89 -14.03
N LEU A 177 -22.39 5.70 -13.93
CA LEU A 177 -22.93 4.46 -14.49
C LEU A 177 -24.12 3.89 -13.68
N ILE A 178 -24.28 4.28 -12.43
CA ILE A 178 -25.32 3.76 -11.51
C ILE A 178 -26.58 4.67 -11.48
N ARG A 179 -26.51 5.84 -12.11
CA ARG A 179 -27.67 6.76 -12.22
C ARG A 179 -28.59 6.32 -13.34
#